data_25f342cddc487fc9cb2c8f50c2e0c31f
#
_entry.id   25f342cddc487fc9cb2c8f50c2e0c31f
#
_cell.length_a   1.000
_cell.length_b   1.000
_cell.length_c   1.000
_cell.angle_alpha   90.00
_cell.angle_beta   90.00
_cell.angle_gamma   90.00
#
_symmetry.space_group_name_H-M   'P 1'
#
loop_
_entity.id
_entity.type
_entity.pdbx_description
1 polymer ?
#
loop_
_entity_poly.entity_id
_entity_poly.type
_entity_poly.pdbx_seq_one_letter_code
_entity_poly.pdbx_strand_id
1 'polypeptide(L)'
;MKKLLVSALAATVLSFGIGSGVTIASAAEPQAVTKSNILTMAAVWKQTAAEYRALYYQGFNIAQKYVDEAVAKKKKKDKPLAVITDMDDTVVIHDRYWAHLIANGEEFFNDPVWDKYIPTNSLLPAPGALEFLNHCKEKGVEVFYVTSRDQGEGTYEMALGNLQSLGFPYADKEHLTVLVDTSNKEPRQKEIAEKYNVIVKLGDSLNDFQRKYYIKKDFEERNLMTAMDKDLFGTKYIIMPNPTDGHWIAAIFGQSEPEDTEENRALWQKTATRNAW
;
A
#
# COMPACT_ATOMS: atom_id res chain seq x y z
N MET A 1 30.58 31.60 40.11
CA MET A 1 31.01 30.21 40.19
C MET A 1 30.09 29.47 41.16
N LYS A 2 29.12 28.73 40.67
CA LYS A 2 28.33 27.75 41.44
C LYS A 2 28.18 26.51 40.57
N LYS A 3 28.85 25.43 40.99
CA LYS A 3 28.77 24.10 40.42
C LYS A 3 27.45 23.48 40.88
N LEU A 4 26.56 23.05 39.94
CA LEU A 4 25.46 22.16 40.27
C LEU A 4 25.94 20.71 40.19
N LEU A 5 25.85 20.00 41.31
CA LEU A 5 25.96 18.54 41.39
C LEU A 5 24.61 17.94 40.95
N VAL A 6 24.66 17.04 40.00
CA VAL A 6 23.53 16.17 39.67
C VAL A 6 23.70 14.87 40.44
N SER A 7 22.81 14.64 41.40
CA SER A 7 22.76 13.41 42.21
C SER A 7 22.00 12.33 41.42
N ALA A 8 22.66 11.20 41.15
CA ALA A 8 22.02 10.00 40.63
C ALA A 8 21.27 9.29 41.77
N LEU A 9 19.98 9.13 41.62
CA LEU A 9 19.17 8.29 42.52
C LEU A 9 19.15 6.86 41.96
N ALA A 10 19.81 5.95 42.67
CA ALA A 10 19.71 4.52 42.41
C ALA A 10 18.46 3.98 43.11
N ALA A 11 17.48 3.53 42.32
CA ALA A 11 16.34 2.81 42.85
C ALA A 11 16.62 1.30 42.84
N THR A 12 16.73 0.74 44.02
CA THR A 12 16.86 -0.71 44.26
C THR A 12 15.45 -1.33 44.15
N VAL A 13 15.22 -2.16 43.16
CA VAL A 13 13.99 -2.95 43.04
C VAL A 13 14.27 -4.37 43.53
N LEU A 14 13.60 -4.76 44.62
CA LEU A 14 13.57 -6.14 45.11
C LEU A 14 12.83 -7.02 44.15
N SER A 15 13.47 -8.09 43.68
CA SER A 15 12.92 -9.14 42.86
C SER A 15 12.15 -10.14 43.73
N PHE A 16 10.86 -10.33 43.46
CA PHE A 16 10.15 -11.58 43.76
C PHE A 16 9.97 -12.34 42.43
N GLY A 17 10.60 -13.50 42.35
CA GLY A 17 10.52 -14.36 41.21
C GLY A 17 9.21 -15.20 41.25
N ILE A 18 8.52 -15.27 40.11
CA ILE A 18 7.78 -16.45 39.66
C ILE A 18 7.96 -16.50 38.14
N GLY A 19 8.51 -17.62 37.67
CA GLY A 19 8.93 -17.82 36.29
C GLY A 19 7.75 -17.95 35.32
N SER A 20 7.87 -17.25 34.23
CA SER A 20 7.37 -17.60 32.90
C SER A 20 8.22 -16.78 31.93
N GLY A 21 9.17 -17.43 31.30
CA GLY A 21 10.11 -16.78 30.38
C GLY A 21 9.40 -16.27 29.11
N VAL A 22 9.00 -15.01 29.16
CA VAL A 22 8.77 -14.24 27.96
C VAL A 22 10.11 -13.62 27.59
N THR A 23 10.83 -14.25 26.69
CA THR A 23 11.96 -13.61 26.01
C THR A 23 11.40 -12.46 25.17
N ILE A 24 11.46 -11.25 25.72
CA ILE A 24 11.32 -10.03 24.94
C ILE A 24 12.54 -10.05 24.01
N ALA A 25 12.31 -10.31 22.71
CA ALA A 25 13.34 -10.12 21.72
C ALA A 25 13.84 -8.68 21.86
N SER A 26 15.10 -8.52 22.24
CA SER A 26 15.78 -7.22 22.27
C SER A 26 15.64 -6.63 20.86
N ALA A 27 14.98 -5.49 20.75
CA ALA A 27 15.04 -4.72 19.53
C ALA A 27 16.53 -4.44 19.25
N ALA A 28 16.99 -4.84 18.07
CA ALA A 28 18.36 -4.53 17.66
C ALA A 28 18.57 -3.01 17.79
N GLU A 29 19.68 -2.62 18.41
CA GLU A 29 20.03 -1.20 18.49
C GLU A 29 20.13 -0.64 17.07
N PRO A 30 19.58 0.56 16.80
CA PRO A 30 19.66 1.15 15.47
C PRO A 30 21.14 1.33 15.10
N GLN A 31 21.58 0.68 14.02
CA GLN A 31 22.91 0.94 13.47
C GLN A 31 23.04 2.43 13.14
N ALA A 32 24.18 3.04 13.45
CA ALA A 32 24.44 4.42 13.12
C ALA A 32 24.31 4.61 11.60
N VAL A 33 23.25 5.31 11.18
CA VAL A 33 22.99 5.60 9.77
C VAL A 33 24.03 6.61 9.30
N THR A 34 25.08 6.13 8.66
CA THR A 34 26.17 6.97 8.12
C THR A 34 25.83 7.56 6.74
N LYS A 35 24.73 7.14 6.11
CA LYS A 35 24.28 7.59 4.79
C LYS A 35 22.77 7.82 4.80
N SER A 36 22.30 8.90 4.18
CA SER A 36 20.87 9.20 4.03
C SER A 36 20.22 8.14 3.14
N ASN A 37 19.32 7.34 3.69
CA ASN A 37 18.55 6.36 2.95
C ASN A 37 17.35 7.06 2.30
N ILE A 38 17.16 6.88 0.99
CA ILE A 38 16.12 7.57 0.19
C ILE A 38 14.69 7.22 0.63
N LEU A 39 14.47 6.05 1.21
CA LEU A 39 13.16 5.60 1.70
C LEU A 39 12.79 6.19 3.06
N THR A 40 13.76 6.73 3.82
CA THR A 40 13.55 7.11 5.22
C THR A 40 12.40 8.09 5.39
N MET A 41 12.34 9.17 4.60
CA MET A 41 11.28 10.18 4.73
C MET A 41 9.91 9.59 4.42
N ALA A 42 9.81 8.80 3.34
CA ALA A 42 8.57 8.14 2.93
C ALA A 42 8.07 7.17 4.01
N ALA A 43 8.95 6.33 4.54
CA ALA A 43 8.62 5.35 5.58
C ALA A 43 8.25 6.02 6.92
N VAL A 44 8.97 7.07 7.33
CA VAL A 44 8.62 7.85 8.52
C VAL A 44 7.23 8.47 8.37
N TRP A 45 6.93 9.08 7.21
CA TRP A 45 5.64 9.67 6.94
C TRP A 45 4.51 8.63 6.96
N LYS A 46 4.68 7.47 6.32
CA LYS A 46 3.69 6.36 6.36
C LYS A 46 3.41 5.90 7.79
N GLN A 47 4.46 5.76 8.63
CA GLN A 47 4.33 5.19 9.97
C GLN A 47 3.83 6.19 11.01
N THR A 48 4.10 7.48 10.85
CA THR A 48 3.91 8.47 11.92
C THR A 48 2.93 9.60 11.60
N ALA A 49 2.75 9.95 10.32
CA ALA A 49 1.91 11.07 9.95
C ALA A 49 0.42 10.76 10.09
N ALA A 50 -0.29 11.56 10.87
CA ALA A 50 -1.75 11.49 10.93
C ALA A 50 -2.39 11.81 9.58
N GLU A 51 -1.75 12.64 8.75
CA GLU A 51 -2.14 13.00 7.41
C GLU A 51 -2.20 11.78 6.48
N TYR A 52 -1.24 10.84 6.60
CA TYR A 52 -1.28 9.58 5.85
C TYR A 52 -2.56 8.78 6.16
N ARG A 53 -2.88 8.64 7.44
CA ARG A 53 -4.12 7.98 7.88
C ARG A 53 -5.37 8.74 7.42
N ALA A 54 -5.34 10.07 7.50
CA ALA A 54 -6.45 10.92 7.07
C ALA A 54 -6.73 10.80 5.58
N LEU A 55 -5.72 10.64 4.73
CA LEU A 55 -5.88 10.40 3.29
C LEU A 55 -6.57 9.06 3.02
N TYR A 56 -6.23 7.99 3.74
CA TYR A 56 -6.94 6.72 3.63
C TYR A 56 -8.40 6.85 4.04
N TYR A 57 -8.68 7.44 5.21
CA TYR A 57 -10.06 7.68 5.67
C TYR A 57 -10.84 8.53 4.66
N GLN A 58 -10.23 9.58 4.11
CA GLN A 58 -10.85 10.41 3.08
C GLN A 58 -11.20 9.58 1.84
N GLY A 59 -10.28 8.74 1.36
CA GLY A 59 -10.50 7.86 0.22
C GLY A 59 -11.67 6.89 0.46
N PHE A 60 -11.66 6.17 1.57
CA PHE A 60 -12.73 5.22 1.90
C PHE A 60 -14.08 5.92 2.18
N ASN A 61 -14.10 7.08 2.82
CA ASN A 61 -15.33 7.85 3.03
C ASN A 61 -15.95 8.31 1.70
N ILE A 62 -15.12 8.74 0.73
CA ILE A 62 -15.59 9.09 -0.61
C ILE A 62 -16.15 7.85 -1.31
N ALA A 63 -15.44 6.71 -1.26
CA ALA A 63 -15.90 5.44 -1.84
C ALA A 63 -17.22 5.00 -1.23
N GLN A 64 -17.35 5.06 0.09
CA GLN A 64 -18.58 4.70 0.82
C GLN A 64 -19.77 5.56 0.39
N LYS A 65 -19.57 6.86 0.24
CA LYS A 65 -20.62 7.76 -0.26
C LYS A 65 -21.16 7.29 -1.62
N TYR A 66 -20.28 6.95 -2.57
CA TYR A 66 -20.72 6.45 -3.88
C TYR A 66 -21.38 5.08 -3.80
N VAL A 67 -20.93 4.21 -2.91
CA VAL A 67 -21.57 2.91 -2.63
C VAL A 67 -22.99 3.12 -2.13
N ASP A 68 -23.19 3.96 -1.13
CA ASP A 68 -24.51 4.25 -0.55
C ASP A 68 -25.47 4.87 -1.57
N GLU A 69 -24.98 5.81 -2.38
CA GLU A 69 -25.75 6.40 -3.47
C GLU A 69 -26.15 5.37 -4.53
N ALA A 70 -25.24 4.47 -4.91
CA ALA A 70 -25.51 3.43 -5.90
C ALA A 70 -26.53 2.42 -5.37
N VAL A 71 -26.40 2.01 -4.11
CA VAL A 71 -27.36 1.10 -3.44
C VAL A 71 -28.76 1.74 -3.39
N ALA A 72 -28.87 3.00 -3.01
CA ALA A 72 -30.15 3.72 -2.93
C ALA A 72 -30.84 3.87 -4.29
N LYS A 73 -30.07 3.98 -5.38
CA LYS A 73 -30.58 4.16 -6.76
C LYS A 73 -30.83 2.82 -7.48
N LYS A 74 -30.33 1.69 -6.95
CA LYS A 74 -30.39 0.37 -7.61
C LYS A 74 -31.82 -0.12 -7.79
N LYS A 75 -32.14 -0.55 -9.01
CA LYS A 75 -33.42 -1.18 -9.34
C LYS A 75 -33.26 -2.71 -9.44
N LYS A 76 -34.36 -3.44 -9.29
CA LYS A 76 -34.36 -4.92 -9.31
C LYS A 76 -33.77 -5.51 -10.62
N LYS A 77 -33.91 -4.81 -11.73
CA LYS A 77 -33.41 -5.25 -13.05
C LYS A 77 -31.95 -4.87 -13.34
N ASP A 78 -31.33 -4.05 -12.50
CA ASP A 78 -29.98 -3.57 -12.72
C ASP A 78 -28.98 -4.69 -12.36
N LYS A 79 -27.79 -4.66 -13.00
CA LYS A 79 -26.68 -5.53 -12.65
C LYS A 79 -26.38 -5.46 -11.14
N PRO A 80 -25.85 -6.53 -10.54
CA PRO A 80 -25.30 -6.45 -9.17
C PRO A 80 -24.26 -5.34 -9.08
N LEU A 81 -24.14 -4.76 -7.90
CA LEU A 81 -23.17 -3.70 -7.63
C LEU A 81 -21.85 -4.30 -7.21
N ALA A 82 -20.75 -3.70 -7.62
CA ALA A 82 -19.42 -4.11 -7.22
C ALA A 82 -18.46 -2.93 -7.04
N VAL A 83 -17.43 -3.18 -6.23
CA VAL A 83 -16.22 -2.38 -6.08
C VAL A 83 -15.05 -3.22 -6.56
N ILE A 84 -14.11 -2.62 -7.27
CA ILE A 84 -12.82 -3.25 -7.59
C ILE A 84 -11.75 -2.54 -6.80
N THR A 85 -10.90 -3.30 -6.14
CA THR A 85 -9.77 -2.77 -5.38
C THR A 85 -8.48 -3.48 -5.74
N ASP A 86 -7.38 -2.72 -5.75
CA ASP A 86 -6.06 -3.31 -5.59
C ASP A 86 -5.89 -3.79 -4.14
N MET A 87 -4.78 -4.44 -3.86
CA MET A 87 -4.49 -5.04 -2.57
C MET A 87 -3.38 -4.28 -1.82
N ASP A 88 -2.18 -4.26 -2.37
CA ASP A 88 -0.96 -3.76 -1.74
C ASP A 88 -0.94 -2.23 -1.69
N ASP A 89 -0.62 -1.67 -0.53
CA ASP A 89 -0.68 -0.23 -0.24
C ASP A 89 -2.03 0.45 -0.61
N THR A 90 -3.06 -0.37 -0.82
CA THR A 90 -4.45 0.05 -1.05
C THR A 90 -5.36 -0.37 0.09
N VAL A 91 -5.52 -1.68 0.34
CA VAL A 91 -6.31 -2.22 1.46
C VAL A 91 -5.44 -2.87 2.53
N VAL A 92 -4.22 -3.26 2.20
CA VAL A 92 -3.17 -3.70 3.14
C VAL A 92 -1.97 -2.79 3.03
N ILE A 93 -1.21 -2.60 4.13
CA ILE A 93 -0.01 -1.76 4.16
C ILE A 93 1.21 -2.57 4.59
N HIS A 94 2.38 -2.18 4.07
CA HIS A 94 3.63 -2.91 4.17
C HIS A 94 4.71 -2.17 4.98
N ASP A 95 4.32 -1.42 6.00
CA ASP A 95 5.25 -0.62 6.81
C ASP A 95 6.40 -1.44 7.40
N ARG A 96 6.14 -2.71 7.77
CA ARG A 96 7.15 -3.63 8.32
C ARG A 96 8.19 -4.05 7.29
N TYR A 97 7.78 -4.24 6.04
CA TYR A 97 8.69 -4.53 4.93
C TYR A 97 9.65 -3.35 4.68
N TRP A 98 9.11 -2.14 4.54
CA TRP A 98 9.90 -0.94 4.33
C TRP A 98 10.83 -0.62 5.49
N ALA A 99 10.37 -0.81 6.73
CA ALA A 99 11.19 -0.67 7.92
C ALA A 99 12.35 -1.68 7.93
N HIS A 100 12.11 -2.93 7.50
CA HIS A 100 13.14 -3.96 7.40
C HIS A 100 14.20 -3.58 6.35
N LEU A 101 13.80 -3.13 5.17
CA LEU A 101 14.73 -2.68 4.13
C LEU A 101 15.65 -1.55 4.66
N ILE A 102 15.07 -0.52 5.25
CA ILE A 102 15.82 0.61 5.80
C ILE A 102 16.81 0.17 6.89
N ALA A 103 16.38 -0.71 7.81
CA ALA A 103 17.22 -1.23 8.88
C ALA A 103 18.43 -2.05 8.36
N ASN A 104 18.32 -2.61 7.16
CA ASN A 104 19.38 -3.38 6.49
C ASN A 104 20.15 -2.57 5.43
N GLY A 105 19.89 -1.25 5.33
CA GLY A 105 20.59 -0.36 4.40
C GLY A 105 20.14 -0.46 2.95
N GLU A 106 19.03 -1.12 2.69
CA GLU A 106 18.39 -1.20 1.37
C GLU A 106 17.67 0.11 1.06
N GLU A 107 17.70 0.54 -0.21
CA GLU A 107 17.11 1.82 -0.62
C GLU A 107 16.10 1.69 -1.76
N PHE A 108 15.91 0.50 -2.29
CA PHE A 108 14.96 0.17 -3.35
C PHE A 108 14.16 -1.07 -2.98
N PHE A 109 13.09 -1.36 -3.71
CA PHE A 109 12.34 -2.60 -3.55
C PHE A 109 13.27 -3.81 -3.74
N ASN A 110 13.06 -4.86 -2.95
CA ASN A 110 13.90 -6.05 -2.95
C ASN A 110 13.01 -7.30 -2.96
N ASP A 111 12.87 -7.92 -4.15
CA ASP A 111 12.05 -9.13 -4.35
C ASP A 111 12.40 -10.27 -3.39
N PRO A 112 13.66 -10.67 -3.21
CA PRO A 112 14.02 -11.74 -2.28
C PRO A 112 13.59 -11.48 -0.83
N VAL A 113 13.50 -10.22 -0.40
CA VAL A 113 13.00 -9.84 0.93
C VAL A 113 11.48 -9.84 0.94
N TRP A 114 10.85 -9.36 -0.14
CA TRP A 114 9.40 -9.39 -0.31
C TRP A 114 8.85 -10.81 -0.28
N ASP A 115 9.48 -11.75 -0.99
CA ASP A 115 9.10 -13.16 -1.04
C ASP A 115 9.16 -13.85 0.33
N LYS A 116 10.05 -13.40 1.20
CA LYS A 116 10.13 -13.88 2.60
C LYS A 116 9.12 -13.20 3.51
N TYR A 117 8.77 -11.94 3.21
CA TYR A 117 7.85 -11.16 4.03
C TYR A 117 6.38 -11.56 3.82
N ILE A 118 5.94 -11.72 2.58
CA ILE A 118 4.54 -11.99 2.25
C ILE A 118 3.98 -13.24 2.95
N PRO A 119 4.69 -14.39 3.00
CA PRO A 119 4.18 -15.58 3.69
C PRO A 119 4.04 -15.42 5.20
N THR A 120 4.67 -14.41 5.80
CA THR A 120 4.60 -14.19 7.26
C THR A 120 3.23 -13.72 7.76
N ASN A 121 2.35 -13.27 6.88
CA ASN A 121 1.08 -12.61 7.22
C ASN A 121 1.27 -11.41 8.19
N SER A 122 2.41 -10.72 8.09
CA SER A 122 2.74 -9.58 8.95
C SER A 122 2.24 -8.23 8.43
N LEU A 123 1.43 -8.25 7.38
CA LEU A 123 0.76 -7.08 6.83
C LEU A 123 -0.25 -6.52 7.84
N LEU A 124 -0.59 -5.25 7.65
CA LEU A 124 -1.62 -4.59 8.43
C LEU A 124 -2.75 -4.11 7.49
N PRO A 125 -4.00 -4.05 7.96
CA PRO A 125 -5.05 -3.42 7.18
C PRO A 125 -4.76 -1.92 7.05
N ALA A 126 -5.01 -1.36 5.86
CA ALA A 126 -4.95 0.09 5.66
C ALA A 126 -6.03 0.77 6.52
N PRO A 127 -5.78 2.00 7.03
CA PRO A 127 -6.72 2.70 7.90
C PRO A 127 -8.11 2.88 7.24
N GLY A 128 -9.16 2.29 7.83
CA GLY A 128 -10.53 2.33 7.32
C GLY A 128 -10.88 1.28 6.26
N ALA A 129 -9.93 0.47 5.79
CA ALA A 129 -10.18 -0.52 4.74
C ALA A 129 -11.18 -1.61 5.17
N LEU A 130 -10.98 -2.19 6.36
CA LEU A 130 -11.86 -3.24 6.87
C LEU A 130 -13.29 -2.73 7.07
N GLU A 131 -13.44 -1.54 7.64
CA GLU A 131 -14.73 -0.91 7.86
C GLU A 131 -15.47 -0.69 6.54
N PHE A 132 -14.80 -0.10 5.55
CA PHE A 132 -15.37 0.16 4.24
C PHE A 132 -15.77 -1.12 3.50
N LEU A 133 -14.90 -2.13 3.46
CA LEU A 133 -15.18 -3.36 2.73
C LEU A 133 -16.26 -4.21 3.41
N ASN A 134 -16.31 -4.22 4.75
CA ASN A 134 -17.43 -4.82 5.46
C ASN A 134 -18.75 -4.07 5.23
N HIS A 135 -18.72 -2.73 5.15
CA HIS A 135 -19.89 -1.96 4.76
C HIS A 135 -20.39 -2.35 3.36
N CYS A 136 -19.48 -2.53 2.38
CA CYS A 136 -19.86 -3.05 1.05
C CYS A 136 -20.60 -4.38 1.17
N LYS A 137 -20.05 -5.34 1.93
CA LYS A 137 -20.67 -6.65 2.15
C LYS A 137 -22.05 -6.54 2.80
N GLU A 138 -22.20 -5.73 3.83
CA GLU A 138 -23.50 -5.50 4.50
C GLU A 138 -24.55 -4.90 3.57
N LYS A 139 -24.12 -4.08 2.61
CA LYS A 139 -24.98 -3.48 1.57
C LYS A 139 -25.24 -4.40 0.37
N GLY A 140 -24.68 -5.61 0.34
CA GLY A 140 -24.78 -6.53 -0.79
C GLY A 140 -24.07 -6.00 -2.05
N VAL A 141 -22.94 -5.33 -1.84
CA VAL A 141 -22.02 -4.87 -2.90
C VAL A 141 -20.81 -5.80 -2.90
N GLU A 142 -20.55 -6.45 -4.03
CA GLU A 142 -19.43 -7.37 -4.20
C GLU A 142 -18.10 -6.62 -4.21
N VAL A 143 -17.05 -7.23 -3.66
CA VAL A 143 -15.70 -6.66 -3.65
C VAL A 143 -14.76 -7.58 -4.40
N PHE A 144 -14.18 -7.09 -5.48
CA PHE A 144 -13.18 -7.81 -6.26
C PHE A 144 -11.78 -7.25 -5.98
N TYR A 145 -10.89 -8.11 -5.51
CA TYR A 145 -9.47 -7.82 -5.35
C TYR A 145 -8.74 -8.20 -6.63
N VAL A 146 -8.07 -7.24 -7.24
CA VAL A 146 -7.29 -7.46 -8.47
C VAL A 146 -5.89 -6.91 -8.23
N THR A 147 -4.97 -7.78 -7.88
CA THR A 147 -3.58 -7.44 -7.55
C THR A 147 -2.60 -8.06 -8.53
N SER A 148 -1.37 -7.59 -8.52
CA SER A 148 -0.27 -8.12 -9.31
C SER A 148 0.87 -8.49 -8.34
N ARG A 149 1.18 -9.78 -8.25
CA ARG A 149 2.24 -10.33 -7.40
C ARG A 149 2.86 -11.54 -8.07
N ASP A 150 4.17 -11.73 -7.89
CA ASP A 150 4.90 -12.92 -8.34
C ASP A 150 5.88 -13.36 -7.25
N GLN A 151 5.49 -14.33 -6.46
CA GLN A 151 6.33 -15.02 -5.47
C GLN A 151 6.61 -16.47 -5.91
N GLY A 152 6.45 -16.76 -7.20
CA GLY A 152 6.59 -18.12 -7.74
C GLY A 152 5.43 -19.04 -7.35
N GLU A 153 5.73 -20.30 -7.01
CA GLU A 153 4.72 -21.28 -6.61
C GLU A 153 3.99 -20.84 -5.34
N GLY A 154 2.66 -20.85 -5.37
CA GLY A 154 1.82 -20.49 -4.22
C GLY A 154 1.53 -19.00 -4.08
N THR A 155 1.88 -18.16 -5.07
CA THR A 155 1.58 -16.70 -5.05
C THR A 155 0.11 -16.41 -4.76
N TYR A 156 -0.80 -17.16 -5.39
CA TYR A 156 -2.24 -16.98 -5.18
C TYR A 156 -2.65 -17.31 -3.75
N GLU A 157 -2.19 -18.44 -3.21
CA GLU A 157 -2.48 -18.91 -1.85
C GLU A 157 -1.93 -17.95 -0.79
N MET A 158 -0.76 -17.37 -1.02
CA MET A 158 -0.18 -16.35 -0.15
C MET A 158 -1.03 -15.07 -0.15
N ALA A 159 -1.44 -14.58 -1.32
CA ALA A 159 -2.31 -13.41 -1.42
C ALA A 159 -3.67 -13.64 -0.74
N LEU A 160 -4.27 -14.82 -0.97
CA LEU A 160 -5.52 -15.22 -0.32
C LEU A 160 -5.36 -15.32 1.20
N GLY A 161 -4.27 -15.94 1.66
CA GLY A 161 -3.95 -16.08 3.09
C GLY A 161 -3.75 -14.72 3.78
N ASN A 162 -3.13 -13.77 3.11
CA ASN A 162 -2.99 -12.40 3.62
C ASN A 162 -4.35 -11.73 3.86
N LEU A 163 -5.28 -11.80 2.88
CA LEU A 163 -6.62 -11.24 3.05
C LEU A 163 -7.40 -11.94 4.17
N GLN A 164 -7.35 -13.28 4.21
CA GLN A 164 -8.06 -14.07 5.20
C GLN A 164 -7.54 -13.85 6.62
N SER A 165 -6.21 -13.77 6.79
CA SER A 165 -5.59 -13.52 8.10
C SER A 165 -5.96 -12.18 8.71
N LEU A 166 -6.29 -11.21 7.89
CA LEU A 166 -6.74 -9.87 8.29
C LEU A 166 -8.27 -9.75 8.39
N GLY A 167 -9.03 -10.80 8.04
CA GLY A 167 -10.47 -10.82 8.13
C GLY A 167 -11.21 -10.01 7.06
N PHE A 168 -10.59 -9.80 5.90
CA PHE A 168 -11.24 -9.11 4.79
C PHE A 168 -12.43 -9.91 4.24
N PRO A 169 -13.56 -9.25 3.90
CA PRO A 169 -14.70 -9.91 3.26
C PRO A 169 -14.34 -10.32 1.82
N TYR A 170 -15.08 -11.29 1.27
CA TYR A 170 -14.87 -11.76 -0.10
C TYR A 170 -13.42 -12.26 -0.37
N ALA A 171 -12.71 -12.70 0.65
CA ALA A 171 -11.39 -13.32 0.51
C ALA A 171 -11.55 -14.78 0.08
N ASP A 172 -11.89 -14.98 -1.18
CA ASP A 172 -12.17 -16.27 -1.79
C ASP A 172 -11.78 -16.31 -3.27
N LYS A 173 -11.92 -17.50 -3.88
CA LYS A 173 -11.48 -17.75 -5.26
C LYS A 173 -12.27 -16.98 -6.33
N GLU A 174 -13.50 -16.60 -6.07
CA GLU A 174 -14.34 -15.87 -7.01
C GLU A 174 -13.91 -14.39 -7.10
N HIS A 175 -13.53 -13.83 -5.94
CA HIS A 175 -13.31 -12.40 -5.78
C HIS A 175 -11.84 -11.97 -5.84
N LEU A 176 -10.89 -12.90 -5.60
CA LEU A 176 -9.46 -12.60 -5.70
C LEU A 176 -8.91 -12.99 -7.07
N THR A 177 -8.25 -12.05 -7.72
CA THR A 177 -7.43 -12.28 -8.92
C THR A 177 -6.01 -11.81 -8.64
N VAL A 178 -5.04 -12.72 -8.80
CA VAL A 178 -3.62 -12.42 -8.70
C VAL A 178 -3.00 -12.56 -10.10
N LEU A 179 -2.46 -11.48 -10.61
CA LEU A 179 -1.79 -11.41 -11.90
C LEU A 179 -0.29 -11.65 -11.67
N VAL A 180 0.26 -12.72 -12.23
CA VAL A 180 1.67 -13.10 -12.04
C VAL A 180 2.52 -12.55 -13.19
N ASP A 181 2.12 -12.78 -14.45
CA ASP A 181 2.94 -12.43 -15.62
C ASP A 181 2.74 -11.00 -16.12
N THR A 182 1.85 -10.23 -15.53
CA THR A 182 1.47 -8.90 -16.01
C THR A 182 0.89 -8.03 -14.90
N SER A 183 1.18 -6.74 -14.96
CA SER A 183 0.52 -5.71 -14.14
C SER A 183 -0.72 -5.10 -14.82
N ASN A 184 -1.16 -5.64 -15.97
CA ASN A 184 -2.33 -5.11 -16.69
C ASN A 184 -3.64 -5.65 -16.11
N LYS A 185 -4.27 -4.89 -15.26
CA LYS A 185 -5.53 -5.24 -14.59
C LYS A 185 -6.79 -5.05 -15.47
N GLU A 186 -6.69 -4.31 -16.59
CA GLU A 186 -7.85 -3.96 -17.42
C GLU A 186 -8.66 -5.14 -17.95
N PRO A 187 -8.05 -6.24 -18.47
CA PRO A 187 -8.83 -7.37 -18.94
C PRO A 187 -9.75 -7.92 -17.87
N ARG A 188 -9.23 -8.16 -16.67
CA ARG A 188 -10.03 -8.67 -15.55
C ARG A 188 -11.10 -7.67 -15.09
N GLN A 189 -10.76 -6.39 -15.05
CA GLN A 189 -11.71 -5.34 -14.67
C GLN A 189 -12.88 -5.23 -15.67
N LYS A 190 -12.61 -5.44 -16.97
CA LYS A 190 -13.64 -5.49 -18.01
C LYS A 190 -14.56 -6.69 -17.82
N GLU A 191 -14.03 -7.88 -17.58
CA GLU A 191 -14.84 -9.08 -17.29
C GLU A 191 -15.78 -8.87 -16.08
N ILE A 192 -15.29 -8.22 -15.03
CA ILE A 192 -16.12 -7.87 -13.87
C ILE A 192 -17.22 -6.87 -14.28
N ALA A 193 -16.87 -5.83 -15.04
CA ALA A 193 -17.81 -4.81 -15.48
C ALA A 193 -18.89 -5.33 -16.49
N GLU A 194 -18.62 -6.44 -17.17
CA GLU A 194 -19.63 -7.12 -17.98
C GLU A 194 -20.77 -7.71 -17.13
N LYS A 195 -20.45 -8.18 -15.93
CA LYS A 195 -21.41 -8.85 -15.02
C LYS A 195 -21.97 -7.90 -13.97
N TYR A 196 -21.18 -6.93 -13.51
CA TYR A 196 -21.48 -6.04 -12.40
C TYR A 196 -21.52 -4.58 -12.84
N ASN A 197 -22.25 -3.77 -12.10
CA ASN A 197 -22.13 -2.32 -12.15
C ASN A 197 -21.03 -1.89 -11.18
N VAL A 198 -19.82 -1.64 -11.70
CA VAL A 198 -18.66 -1.22 -10.92
C VAL A 198 -18.83 0.24 -10.51
N ILE A 199 -18.99 0.47 -9.21
CA ILE A 199 -19.25 1.79 -8.62
C ILE A 199 -17.98 2.62 -8.62
N VAL A 200 -16.94 2.12 -7.96
CA VAL A 200 -15.62 2.74 -7.83
C VAL A 200 -14.52 1.71 -8.00
N LYS A 201 -13.34 2.18 -8.36
CA LYS A 201 -12.09 1.44 -8.30
C LYS A 201 -11.17 2.10 -7.27
N LEU A 202 -10.48 1.30 -6.46
CA LEU A 202 -9.49 1.77 -5.47
C LEU A 202 -8.11 1.22 -5.85
N GLY A 203 -7.08 2.02 -5.65
CA GLY A 203 -5.70 1.66 -5.91
C GLY A 203 -4.73 2.73 -5.40
N ASP A 204 -3.48 2.36 -5.19
CA ASP A 204 -2.39 3.28 -4.84
C ASP A 204 -1.61 3.73 -6.08
N SER A 205 -1.78 3.01 -7.19
CA SER A 205 -1.15 3.33 -8.47
C SER A 205 -2.20 3.63 -9.55
N LEU A 206 -1.91 4.60 -10.43
CA LEU A 206 -2.80 4.94 -11.54
C LEU A 206 -3.08 3.77 -12.48
N ASN A 207 -2.18 2.81 -12.53
CA ASN A 207 -2.33 1.57 -13.30
C ASN A 207 -3.49 0.69 -12.82
N ASP A 208 -3.91 0.85 -11.57
CA ASP A 208 -5.07 0.16 -11.00
C ASP A 208 -6.38 0.60 -11.64
N PHE A 209 -6.37 1.75 -12.27
CA PHE A 209 -7.55 2.31 -12.91
C PHE A 209 -7.59 2.06 -14.42
N GLN A 210 -6.51 2.42 -15.13
CA GLN A 210 -6.38 2.25 -16.58
C GLN A 210 -4.93 2.03 -17.02
N ARG A 211 -4.73 1.18 -18.02
CA ARG A 211 -3.40 0.88 -18.58
C ARG A 211 -2.74 2.08 -19.25
N LYS A 212 -3.51 3.06 -19.72
CA LYS A 212 -2.96 4.28 -20.35
C LYS A 212 -2.02 5.09 -19.44
N TYR A 213 -2.12 4.94 -18.11
CA TYR A 213 -1.21 5.59 -17.18
C TYR A 213 0.13 4.85 -17.00
N TYR A 214 0.31 3.71 -17.67
CA TYR A 214 1.55 2.96 -17.63
C TYR A 214 2.58 3.57 -18.59
N ILE A 215 3.06 4.75 -18.24
CA ILE A 215 4.04 5.53 -19.00
C ILE A 215 5.39 5.36 -18.33
N LYS A 216 6.40 4.98 -19.14
CA LYS A 216 7.77 4.74 -18.69
C LYS A 216 8.68 5.88 -19.11
N LYS A 217 9.58 6.32 -18.23
CA LYS A 217 10.59 7.37 -18.49
C LYS A 217 10.02 8.73 -18.91
N ASP A 218 8.73 8.98 -18.65
CA ASP A 218 8.08 10.26 -18.93
C ASP A 218 7.00 10.56 -17.89
N PHE A 219 7.42 11.11 -16.75
CA PHE A 219 6.48 11.49 -15.69
C PHE A 219 5.67 12.74 -16.07
N GLU A 220 6.12 13.58 -16.99
CA GLU A 220 5.36 14.73 -17.46
C GLU A 220 4.17 14.29 -18.32
N GLU A 221 4.36 13.32 -19.22
CA GLU A 221 3.26 12.72 -19.98
C GLU A 221 2.27 12.04 -19.01
N ARG A 222 2.77 11.33 -17.99
CA ARG A 222 1.90 10.70 -16.97
C ARG A 222 1.10 11.72 -16.19
N ASN A 223 1.70 12.85 -15.82
CA ASN A 223 1.00 13.96 -15.17
C ASN A 223 -0.06 14.58 -16.07
N LEU A 224 0.24 14.78 -17.36
CA LEU A 224 -0.72 15.28 -18.36
C LEU A 224 -1.92 14.35 -18.49
N MET A 225 -1.73 13.04 -18.60
CA MET A 225 -2.80 12.05 -18.64
C MET A 225 -3.69 12.12 -17.39
N THR A 226 -3.08 12.29 -16.21
CA THR A 226 -3.81 12.47 -14.96
C THR A 226 -4.65 13.75 -14.96
N ALA A 227 -4.09 14.85 -15.45
CA ALA A 227 -4.79 16.13 -15.54
C ALA A 227 -6.00 16.07 -16.51
N MET A 228 -5.88 15.33 -17.61
CA MET A 228 -6.98 15.13 -18.56
C MET A 228 -8.16 14.35 -17.93
N ASP A 229 -7.88 13.48 -16.99
CA ASP A 229 -8.88 12.64 -16.32
C ASP A 229 -9.24 13.13 -14.90
N LYS A 230 -8.90 14.36 -14.54
CA LYS A 230 -9.04 14.90 -13.19
C LYS A 230 -10.43 14.65 -12.55
N ASP A 231 -11.48 14.66 -13.36
CA ASP A 231 -12.87 14.51 -12.89
C ASP A 231 -13.23 13.05 -12.52
N LEU A 232 -12.36 12.08 -12.86
CA LEU A 232 -12.51 10.68 -12.47
C LEU A 232 -11.96 10.43 -11.07
N PHE A 233 -10.98 11.22 -10.62
CA PHE A 233 -10.38 11.07 -9.29
C PHE A 233 -11.29 11.66 -8.22
N GLY A 234 -11.51 10.88 -7.14
CA GLY A 234 -12.49 11.22 -6.11
C GLY A 234 -13.94 10.95 -6.52
N THR A 235 -14.16 10.32 -7.69
CA THR A 235 -15.49 9.88 -8.17
C THR A 235 -15.47 8.39 -8.55
N LYS A 236 -14.91 8.05 -9.70
CA LYS A 236 -14.73 6.66 -10.17
C LYS A 236 -13.46 6.03 -9.67
N TYR A 237 -12.41 6.82 -9.50
CA TYR A 237 -11.08 6.38 -9.08
C TYR A 237 -10.76 6.98 -7.72
N ILE A 238 -10.48 6.12 -6.77
CA ILE A 238 -10.10 6.48 -5.41
C ILE A 238 -8.63 6.09 -5.24
N ILE A 239 -7.76 7.08 -5.36
CA ILE A 239 -6.30 6.88 -5.22
C ILE A 239 -5.91 6.91 -3.75
N MET A 240 -5.12 5.94 -3.33
CA MET A 240 -4.53 5.86 -1.98
C MET A 240 -3.08 6.34 -1.99
N PRO A 241 -2.57 6.89 -0.88
CA PRO A 241 -1.23 7.44 -0.85
C PRO A 241 -0.17 6.34 -0.74
N ASN A 242 0.77 6.27 -1.69
CA ASN A 242 1.94 5.41 -1.62
C ASN A 242 3.21 6.14 -2.06
N PRO A 243 4.02 6.67 -1.11
CA PRO A 243 5.27 7.34 -1.41
C PRO A 243 6.48 6.39 -1.50
N THR A 244 6.31 5.10 -1.18
CA THR A 244 7.42 4.13 -1.12
C THR A 244 7.59 3.32 -2.40
N ASP A 245 6.51 3.07 -3.10
CA ASP A 245 6.48 2.17 -4.25
C ASP A 245 5.41 2.57 -5.27
N GLY A 246 5.36 1.86 -6.39
CA GLY A 246 4.34 2.01 -7.44
C GLY A 246 4.89 2.40 -8.81
N HIS A 247 4.03 2.37 -9.81
CA HIS A 247 4.41 2.63 -11.20
C HIS A 247 4.79 4.10 -11.50
N TRP A 248 4.66 5.01 -10.53
CA TRP A 248 5.23 6.35 -10.64
C TRP A 248 6.75 6.32 -10.70
N ILE A 249 7.38 5.31 -10.09
CA ILE A 249 8.81 5.02 -10.18
C ILE A 249 9.19 4.64 -11.61
N ALA A 250 8.37 3.83 -12.29
CA ALA A 250 8.61 3.47 -13.68
C ALA A 250 8.59 4.68 -14.65
N ALA A 251 7.85 5.73 -14.31
CA ALA A 251 7.84 6.96 -15.07
C ALA A 251 9.19 7.73 -14.98
N ILE A 252 10.02 7.41 -13.98
CA ILE A 252 11.38 7.97 -13.82
C ILE A 252 12.41 7.00 -14.40
N PHE A 253 12.41 5.75 -13.95
CA PHE A 253 13.48 4.77 -14.21
C PHE A 253 13.21 3.86 -15.41
N GLY A 254 11.96 3.74 -15.87
CA GLY A 254 11.54 2.81 -16.92
C GLY A 254 11.08 1.45 -16.40
N GLN A 255 11.26 1.20 -15.12
CA GLN A 255 10.80 0.03 -14.36
C GLN A 255 10.40 0.46 -12.94
N SER A 256 9.41 -0.23 -12.34
CA SER A 256 8.90 0.10 -11.00
C SER A 256 9.86 -0.29 -9.88
N GLU A 257 10.74 -1.23 -10.14
CA GLU A 257 11.71 -1.78 -9.20
C GLU A 257 13.13 -1.61 -9.76
N PRO A 258 13.69 -0.37 -9.71
CA PRO A 258 15.03 -0.14 -10.20
C PRO A 258 16.07 -0.75 -9.25
N GLU A 259 17.15 -1.27 -9.82
CA GLU A 259 18.28 -1.79 -9.04
C GLU A 259 18.97 -0.67 -8.25
N ASP A 260 19.55 -1.03 -7.12
CA ASP A 260 20.36 -0.14 -6.29
C ASP A 260 21.74 0.10 -6.91
N THR A 261 21.80 1.05 -7.84
CA THR A 261 23.02 1.47 -8.52
C THR A 261 23.32 2.95 -8.27
N GLU A 262 24.60 3.35 -8.41
CA GLU A 262 24.97 4.76 -8.32
C GLU A 262 24.27 5.61 -9.40
N GLU A 263 24.03 5.07 -10.58
CA GLU A 263 23.31 5.73 -11.66
C GLU A 263 21.86 6.01 -11.29
N ASN A 264 21.17 5.02 -10.72
CA ASN A 264 19.79 5.17 -10.26
C ASN A 264 19.69 6.15 -9.08
N ARG A 265 20.64 6.12 -8.15
CA ARG A 265 20.74 7.12 -7.07
C ARG A 265 20.95 8.53 -7.60
N ALA A 266 21.84 8.69 -8.59
CA ALA A 266 22.08 9.98 -9.25
C ALA A 266 20.85 10.49 -10.00
N LEU A 267 20.12 9.60 -10.69
CA LEU A 267 18.86 9.95 -11.38
C LEU A 267 17.78 10.36 -10.37
N TRP A 268 17.69 9.68 -9.23
CA TRP A 268 16.78 10.04 -8.16
C TRP A 268 17.05 11.44 -7.63
N GLN A 269 18.32 11.72 -7.31
CA GLN A 269 18.78 13.04 -6.85
C GLN A 269 18.51 14.13 -7.88
N LYS A 270 18.82 13.89 -9.15
CA LYS A 270 18.56 14.81 -10.26
C LYS A 270 17.05 15.11 -10.38
N THR A 271 16.22 14.08 -10.26
CA THR A 271 14.76 14.26 -10.33
C THR A 271 14.24 15.07 -9.14
N ALA A 272 14.74 14.82 -7.95
CA ALA A 272 14.35 15.57 -6.74
C ALA A 272 14.75 17.05 -6.82
N THR A 273 15.85 17.38 -7.49
CA THR A 273 16.39 18.74 -7.58
C THR A 273 16.04 19.47 -8.87
N ARG A 274 15.21 18.90 -9.75
CA ARG A 274 14.89 19.44 -11.09
C ARG A 274 14.35 20.87 -11.09
N ASN A 275 13.71 21.30 -10.01
CA ASN A 275 13.12 22.65 -9.87
C ASN A 275 13.90 23.50 -8.87
N ALA A 276 15.17 23.15 -8.57
CA ALA A 276 15.99 23.97 -7.69
C ALA A 276 16.23 25.35 -8.31
N TRP A 277 16.09 26.41 -7.52
CA TRP A 277 16.27 27.82 -7.88
C TRP A 277 17.67 28.30 -7.50
#